data_2510cb7e95c2786f37e68094295daea1
#
_entry.id   2510cb7e95c2786f37e68094295daea1
#
_cell.length_a   1.000
_cell.length_b   1.000
_cell.length_c   1.000
_cell.angle_alpha   90.00
_cell.angle_beta   90.00
_cell.angle_gamma   90.00
#
_symmetry.space_group_name_H-M   'P 1'
#
loop_
_entity.id
_entity.type
_entity.pdbx_description
1 polymer ?
#
loop_
_entity_poly.entity_id
_entity_poly.type
_entity_poly.pdbx_seq_one_letter_code
_entity_poly.pdbx_strand_id
1 'polypeptide(L)'
;METEKHIKRYQKQLAKTDILYRPYLDEDIQNSANGADACVMAPILNLFVVWLLKEAEQKKLRHLFFLARDSYPLYLIAGQYCEKLQLKLKCSYFYCSRYSLRVPMYSENTQEALDHVCRGGIDVTLRKILIRSGFEPQKAESLKEYFEMDRELDAVIPYLELKNIKKELSANKKYMEMLRKVSLSRKEAVYRYFRQEGMLEEKIGIVDSGWTGTTQKSINKIRKKCGCRTGVEGYYFGLYETPPGCDPQKYHSFYFSPKKEILNKVFFSNCFLETVLSAPHGTTTGYEEADGRIVPSLALYRSQNKEKTEAFFGILKNIAHIIRQHRCNFHNLSLMILIRNAMNQAQAVQEKMRLDLFLRIFQLGFLFG
;
A
#
# COMPACT_ATOMS: atom_id res chain seq x y z
N MET A 1 25.05 21.87 -1.55
CA MET A 1 26.25 21.79 -0.70
C MET A 1 26.03 21.00 0.61
N GLU A 2 25.02 21.35 1.45
CA GLU A 2 24.77 20.58 2.70
C GLU A 2 24.13 19.20 2.43
N THR A 3 23.15 19.15 1.54
CA THR A 3 22.51 17.89 1.07
C THR A 3 23.54 16.92 0.47
N GLU A 4 24.45 17.42 -0.33
CA GLU A 4 25.51 16.63 -0.96
C GLU A 4 26.49 16.03 0.07
N LYS A 5 26.83 16.79 1.14
CA LYS A 5 27.63 16.27 2.26
C LYS A 5 26.91 15.14 3.00
N HIS A 6 25.59 15.23 3.16
CA HIS A 6 24.79 14.19 3.81
C HIS A 6 24.68 12.94 2.95
N ILE A 7 24.48 13.08 1.65
CA ILE A 7 24.50 11.96 0.69
C ILE A 7 25.86 11.25 0.72
N LYS A 8 26.97 11.99 0.62
CA LYS A 8 28.32 11.43 0.69
C LYS A 8 28.60 10.71 2.02
N ARG A 9 28.10 11.24 3.15
CA ARG A 9 28.21 10.60 4.46
C ARG A 9 27.42 9.30 4.54
N TYR A 10 26.21 9.29 3.99
CA TYR A 10 25.35 8.09 3.90
C TYR A 10 25.98 7.03 3.00
N GLN A 11 26.46 7.39 1.83
CA GLN A 11 27.19 6.52 0.91
C GLN A 11 28.42 5.90 1.57
N LYS A 12 29.18 6.70 2.32
CA LYS A 12 30.35 6.24 3.08
C LYS A 12 29.98 5.24 4.20
N GLN A 13 28.78 5.34 4.74
CA GLN A 13 28.23 4.36 5.69
C GLN A 13 27.75 3.10 4.98
N LEU A 14 27.05 3.22 3.84
CA LEU A 14 26.64 2.08 3.01
C LEU A 14 27.86 1.30 2.49
N ALA A 15 28.93 1.98 2.09
CA ALA A 15 30.16 1.35 1.62
C ALA A 15 30.85 0.46 2.67
N LYS A 16 30.59 0.70 3.96
CA LYS A 16 31.08 -0.14 5.07
C LYS A 16 30.17 -1.33 5.36
N THR A 17 29.00 -1.37 4.77
CA THR A 17 28.01 -2.40 4.93
C THR A 17 28.01 -3.32 3.72
N ASP A 18 27.37 -4.42 3.81
CA ASP A 18 27.40 -5.60 2.97
C ASP A 18 27.33 -5.39 1.43
N ILE A 19 27.70 -6.43 0.71
CA ILE A 19 27.72 -6.59 -0.75
C ILE A 19 26.40 -6.24 -1.45
N LEU A 20 25.26 -6.33 -0.73
CA LEU A 20 23.94 -5.93 -1.22
C LEU A 20 23.79 -4.43 -1.53
N TYR A 21 24.63 -3.59 -0.92
CA TYR A 21 24.56 -2.15 -1.08
C TYR A 21 25.57 -1.58 -2.08
N ARG A 22 26.56 -2.38 -2.50
CA ARG A 22 27.58 -1.94 -3.46
C ARG A 22 27.01 -1.42 -4.77
N PRO A 23 25.96 -2.07 -5.36
CA PRO A 23 25.39 -1.58 -6.61
C PRO A 23 24.81 -0.16 -6.52
N TYR A 24 24.39 0.27 -5.32
CA TYR A 24 23.83 1.63 -5.12
C TYR A 24 24.89 2.71 -4.97
N LEU A 25 26.17 2.33 -4.97
CA LEU A 25 27.31 3.23 -4.92
C LEU A 25 27.89 3.50 -6.32
N ASP A 26 27.29 2.93 -7.36
CA ASP A 26 27.67 3.14 -8.75
C ASP A 26 27.50 4.63 -9.13
N GLU A 27 28.55 5.23 -9.71
CA GLU A 27 28.57 6.65 -10.06
C GLU A 27 27.51 7.01 -11.10
N ASP A 28 27.18 6.11 -12.04
CA ASP A 28 26.15 6.33 -13.04
C ASP A 28 24.75 6.40 -12.41
N ILE A 29 24.50 5.64 -11.37
CA ILE A 29 23.24 5.72 -10.58
C ILE A 29 23.21 7.00 -9.77
N GLN A 30 24.34 7.39 -9.17
CA GLN A 30 24.44 8.58 -8.33
C GLN A 30 24.27 9.88 -9.14
N ASN A 31 24.76 9.91 -10.36
CA ASN A 31 24.71 11.06 -11.26
C ASN A 31 23.38 11.16 -12.02
N SER A 32 22.49 10.20 -11.88
CA SER A 32 21.14 10.28 -12.47
C SER A 32 20.33 11.40 -11.81
N ALA A 33 19.38 11.99 -12.52
CA ALA A 33 18.51 13.07 -12.05
C ALA A 33 17.75 12.70 -10.73
N ASN A 34 17.63 11.42 -10.43
CA ASN A 34 16.97 10.86 -9.24
C ASN A 34 17.93 10.05 -8.35
N GLY A 35 19.23 10.34 -8.39
CA GLY A 35 20.25 9.58 -7.67
C GLY A 35 20.05 9.52 -6.16
N ALA A 36 19.53 10.61 -5.55
CA ALA A 36 19.23 10.64 -4.12
C ALA A 36 18.13 9.62 -3.74
N ASP A 37 17.06 9.55 -4.53
CA ASP A 37 15.95 8.62 -4.29
C ASP A 37 16.40 7.16 -4.49
N ALA A 38 17.22 6.91 -5.51
CA ALA A 38 17.79 5.59 -5.76
C ALA A 38 18.74 5.17 -4.64
N CYS A 39 19.64 6.05 -4.22
CA CYS A 39 20.65 5.73 -3.20
C CYS A 39 20.07 5.54 -1.80
N VAL A 40 18.92 6.16 -1.49
CA VAL A 40 18.31 6.10 -0.15
C VAL A 40 17.15 5.10 -0.11
N MET A 41 16.19 5.26 -1.02
CA MET A 41 14.96 4.46 -0.95
C MET A 41 15.12 3.05 -1.50
N ALA A 42 15.90 2.88 -2.54
CA ALA A 42 16.03 1.56 -3.15
C ALA A 42 16.66 0.50 -2.22
N PRO A 43 17.71 0.77 -1.42
CA PRO A 43 18.18 -0.17 -0.41
C PRO A 43 17.13 -0.54 0.61
N ILE A 44 16.33 0.43 1.08
CA ILE A 44 15.28 0.21 2.08
C ILE A 44 14.18 -0.69 1.51
N LEU A 45 13.73 -0.43 0.28
CA LEU A 45 12.70 -1.23 -0.39
C LEU A 45 13.20 -2.64 -0.69
N ASN A 46 14.46 -2.79 -1.09
CA ASN A 46 15.09 -4.10 -1.24
C ASN A 46 15.10 -4.90 0.05
N LEU A 47 15.50 -4.28 1.16
CA LEU A 47 15.50 -4.93 2.47
C LEU A 47 14.11 -5.39 2.87
N PHE A 48 13.10 -4.55 2.63
CA PHE A 48 11.72 -4.90 2.90
C PHE A 48 11.28 -6.12 2.07
N VAL A 49 11.61 -6.15 0.78
CA VAL A 49 11.26 -7.29 -0.10
C VAL A 49 12.00 -8.56 0.31
N VAL A 50 13.29 -8.48 0.64
CA VAL A 50 14.07 -9.64 1.09
C VAL A 50 13.50 -10.21 2.40
N TRP A 51 13.18 -9.34 3.38
CA TRP A 51 12.51 -9.74 4.61
C TRP A 51 11.16 -10.42 4.32
N LEU A 52 10.33 -9.81 3.48
CA LEU A 52 9.05 -10.32 3.06
C LEU A 52 9.13 -11.73 2.44
N LEU A 53 10.06 -11.93 1.50
CA LEU A 53 10.23 -13.23 0.83
C LEU A 53 10.65 -14.32 1.81
N LYS A 54 11.52 -13.98 2.78
CA LYS A 54 11.91 -14.91 3.85
C LYS A 54 10.74 -15.28 4.75
N GLU A 55 9.96 -14.29 5.20
CA GLU A 55 8.77 -14.55 6.02
C GLU A 55 7.78 -15.45 5.26
N ALA A 56 7.58 -15.18 3.96
CA ALA A 56 6.71 -15.98 3.11
C ALA A 56 7.21 -17.43 2.99
N GLU A 57 8.50 -17.64 2.83
CA GLU A 57 9.12 -18.98 2.78
C GLU A 57 8.97 -19.73 4.10
N GLN A 58 9.27 -19.09 5.24
CA GLN A 58 9.12 -19.68 6.57
C GLN A 58 7.68 -20.13 6.84
N LYS A 59 6.71 -19.32 6.41
CA LYS A 59 5.28 -19.63 6.53
C LYS A 59 4.77 -20.58 5.43
N LYS A 60 5.66 -21.00 4.51
CA LYS A 60 5.33 -21.88 3.38
C LYS A 60 4.16 -21.32 2.56
N LEU A 61 4.15 -20.02 2.33
CA LEU A 61 3.18 -19.39 1.45
C LEU A 61 3.43 -19.82 0.00
N ARG A 62 2.36 -19.88 -0.77
CA ARG A 62 2.41 -20.26 -2.20
C ARG A 62 2.24 -19.05 -3.11
N HIS A 63 1.56 -18.02 -2.62
CA HIS A 63 1.23 -16.84 -3.42
C HIS A 63 1.27 -15.57 -2.56
N LEU A 64 1.93 -14.55 -3.06
CA LEU A 64 1.94 -13.20 -2.51
C LEU A 64 1.22 -12.25 -3.47
N PHE A 65 0.25 -11.51 -2.95
CA PHE A 65 -0.48 -10.47 -3.66
C PHE A 65 -0.02 -9.09 -3.23
N PHE A 66 0.56 -8.35 -4.14
CA PHE A 66 1.00 -6.98 -3.94
C PHE A 66 -0.16 -6.03 -4.23
N LEU A 67 -0.68 -5.37 -3.21
CA LEU A 67 -1.89 -4.57 -3.32
C LEU A 67 -1.64 -3.23 -4.02
N ALA A 68 -2.51 -2.88 -4.96
CA ALA A 68 -2.48 -1.58 -5.64
C ALA A 68 -2.75 -0.45 -4.61
N ARG A 69 -2.07 0.70 -4.74
CA ARG A 69 -1.09 1.13 -5.74
C ARG A 69 0.34 1.04 -5.21
N ASP A 70 0.49 1.16 -3.89
CA ASP A 70 1.77 1.39 -3.21
C ASP A 70 2.70 0.17 -3.27
N SER A 71 2.19 -1.03 -3.53
CA SER A 71 3.04 -2.22 -3.61
C SER A 71 3.55 -2.53 -5.01
N TYR A 72 3.32 -1.67 -6.02
CA TYR A 72 3.75 -1.94 -7.38
C TYR A 72 5.28 -2.07 -7.54
N PRO A 73 6.10 -1.15 -7.01
CA PRO A 73 7.56 -1.30 -7.07
C PRO A 73 8.04 -2.54 -6.31
N LEU A 74 7.42 -2.85 -5.19
CA LEU A 74 7.74 -4.05 -4.39
C LEU A 74 7.44 -5.33 -5.16
N TYR A 75 6.35 -5.35 -5.94
CA TYR A 75 6.01 -6.44 -6.85
C TYR A 75 7.09 -6.68 -7.90
N LEU A 76 7.57 -5.59 -8.53
CA LEU A 76 8.64 -5.68 -9.53
C LEU A 76 9.93 -6.22 -8.96
N ILE A 77 10.34 -5.74 -7.77
CA ILE A 77 11.54 -6.21 -7.06
C ILE A 77 11.38 -7.69 -6.66
N ALA A 78 10.23 -8.06 -6.08
CA ALA A 78 9.97 -9.44 -5.65
C ALA A 78 10.00 -10.42 -6.83
N GLY A 79 9.42 -10.05 -7.97
CA GLY A 79 9.46 -10.84 -9.19
C GLY A 79 10.88 -11.18 -9.63
N GLN A 80 11.80 -10.18 -9.57
CA GLN A 80 13.21 -10.37 -9.91
C GLN A 80 13.92 -11.37 -8.96
N TYR A 81 13.63 -11.25 -7.65
CA TYR A 81 14.19 -12.19 -6.66
C TYR A 81 13.63 -13.60 -6.84
N CYS A 82 12.32 -13.74 -7.05
CA CYS A 82 11.70 -15.04 -7.26
C CYS A 82 12.28 -15.76 -8.49
N GLU A 83 12.46 -15.05 -9.60
CA GLU A 83 13.09 -15.57 -10.82
C GLU A 83 14.55 -16.00 -10.55
N LYS A 84 15.36 -15.11 -10.00
CA LYS A 84 16.78 -15.36 -9.76
C LYS A 84 17.05 -16.48 -8.79
N LEU A 85 16.27 -16.55 -7.70
CA LEU A 85 16.42 -17.55 -6.64
C LEU A 85 15.60 -18.81 -6.91
N GLN A 86 14.85 -18.87 -8.02
CA GLN A 86 13.96 -19.99 -8.39
C GLN A 86 12.98 -20.35 -7.25
N LEU A 87 12.44 -19.34 -6.56
CA LEU A 87 11.53 -19.55 -5.45
C LEU A 87 10.21 -20.14 -5.95
N LYS A 88 9.71 -21.16 -5.24
CA LYS A 88 8.38 -21.74 -5.49
C LYS A 88 7.27 -20.86 -4.88
N LEU A 89 7.33 -19.58 -5.14
CA LEU A 89 6.43 -18.55 -4.63
C LEU A 89 5.92 -17.71 -5.80
N LYS A 90 4.62 -17.74 -6.03
CA LYS A 90 3.98 -16.90 -7.04
C LYS A 90 3.83 -15.48 -6.48
N CYS A 91 4.18 -14.47 -7.27
CA CYS A 91 3.93 -13.06 -6.98
C CYS A 91 2.96 -12.50 -8.01
N SER A 92 1.91 -11.82 -7.56
CA SER A 92 0.93 -11.17 -8.43
C SER A 92 0.60 -9.78 -7.94
N TYR A 93 0.42 -8.85 -8.86
CA TYR A 93 -0.10 -7.53 -8.56
C TYR A 93 -1.62 -7.58 -8.49
N PHE A 94 -2.22 -7.10 -7.39
CA PHE A 94 -3.66 -7.21 -7.16
C PHE A 94 -4.31 -5.83 -7.14
N TYR A 95 -5.13 -5.57 -8.16
CA TYR A 95 -5.86 -4.30 -8.28
C TYR A 95 -6.98 -4.23 -7.24
N CYS A 96 -6.80 -3.37 -6.26
CA CYS A 96 -7.81 -3.10 -5.25
C CYS A 96 -7.63 -1.70 -4.65
N SER A 97 -8.64 -1.25 -3.94
CA SER A 97 -8.60 -0.08 -3.07
C SER A 97 -9.54 -0.29 -1.90
N ARG A 98 -9.43 0.55 -0.88
CA ARG A 98 -10.41 0.55 0.23
C ARG A 98 -11.83 0.75 -0.28
N TYR A 99 -12.02 1.56 -1.31
CA TYR A 99 -13.32 1.81 -1.93
C TYR A 99 -13.84 0.55 -2.65
N SER A 100 -13.07 -0.02 -3.58
CA SER A 100 -13.49 -1.17 -4.38
C SER A 100 -13.77 -2.42 -3.55
N LEU A 101 -13.16 -2.54 -2.35
CA LEU A 101 -13.37 -3.67 -1.44
C LEU A 101 -14.50 -3.43 -0.43
N ARG A 102 -14.75 -2.18 -0.02
CA ARG A 102 -15.73 -1.87 1.04
C ARG A 102 -17.13 -1.71 0.49
N VAL A 103 -17.29 -0.98 -0.61
CA VAL A 103 -18.62 -0.70 -1.20
C VAL A 103 -19.41 -1.98 -1.46
N PRO A 104 -18.86 -3.04 -2.05
CA PRO A 104 -19.59 -4.30 -2.24
C PRO A 104 -20.06 -4.98 -0.95
N MET A 105 -19.48 -4.61 0.20
CA MET A 105 -19.76 -5.22 1.51
C MET A 105 -20.69 -4.38 2.39
N TYR A 106 -21.14 -3.22 1.95
CA TYR A 106 -21.99 -2.33 2.75
C TYR A 106 -23.36 -2.94 3.07
N SER A 107 -23.91 -3.76 2.19
CA SER A 107 -25.17 -4.48 2.44
C SER A 107 -25.07 -5.51 3.57
N GLU A 108 -23.88 -5.95 3.94
CA GLU A 108 -23.65 -6.95 5.00
C GLU A 108 -23.69 -6.32 6.40
N ASN A 109 -23.23 -5.08 6.52
CA ASN A 109 -23.23 -4.33 7.77
C ASN A 109 -23.35 -2.84 7.47
N THR A 110 -24.58 -2.34 7.50
CA THR A 110 -24.89 -0.95 7.17
C THR A 110 -24.35 0.04 8.21
N GLN A 111 -24.22 -0.38 9.48
CA GLN A 111 -23.63 0.47 10.51
C GLN A 111 -22.13 0.71 10.23
N GLU A 112 -21.39 -0.34 9.89
CA GLU A 112 -19.99 -0.22 9.49
C GLU A 112 -19.84 0.55 8.16
N ALA A 113 -20.79 0.41 7.24
CA ALA A 113 -20.83 1.21 6.02
C ALA A 113 -20.90 2.70 6.33
N LEU A 114 -21.83 3.10 7.21
CA LEU A 114 -21.95 4.50 7.65
C LEU A 114 -20.72 5.02 8.38
N ASP A 115 -20.03 4.16 9.17
CA ASP A 115 -18.75 4.51 9.81
C ASP A 115 -17.64 4.79 8.77
N HIS A 116 -17.63 4.06 7.67
CA HIS A 116 -16.69 4.31 6.57
C HIS A 116 -17.04 5.54 5.75
N VAL A 117 -18.32 5.72 5.45
CA VAL A 117 -18.82 6.80 4.61
C VAL A 117 -18.64 8.15 5.30
N CYS A 118 -19.03 8.23 6.59
CA CYS A 118 -18.91 9.43 7.42
C CYS A 118 -17.57 9.55 8.15
N ARG A 119 -16.54 8.79 7.75
CA ARG A 119 -15.22 8.89 8.37
C ARG A 119 -14.61 10.28 8.14
N GLY A 120 -14.03 10.84 9.18
CA GLY A 120 -13.23 12.07 9.11
C GLY A 120 -12.08 11.99 8.11
N GLY A 121 -11.49 13.11 7.81
CA GLY A 121 -10.38 13.27 6.86
C GLY A 121 -10.23 14.75 6.49
N ILE A 122 -9.37 15.02 5.51
CA ILE A 122 -9.15 16.38 5.01
C ILE A 122 -10.37 16.81 4.19
N ASP A 123 -10.95 17.96 4.53
CA ASP A 123 -12.05 18.61 3.80
C ASP A 123 -13.19 17.65 3.43
N VAL A 124 -13.79 17.02 4.42
CA VAL A 124 -14.95 16.13 4.19
C VAL A 124 -16.13 16.99 3.75
N THR A 125 -16.74 16.64 2.62
CA THR A 125 -17.91 17.31 2.03
C THR A 125 -19.02 16.31 1.79
N LEU A 126 -20.26 16.77 1.58
CA LEU A 126 -21.38 15.90 1.22
C LEU A 126 -21.07 15.13 -0.07
N ARG A 127 -20.48 15.77 -1.07
CA ARG A 127 -20.02 15.10 -2.31
C ARG A 127 -19.08 13.94 -2.01
N LYS A 128 -18.08 14.13 -1.15
CA LYS A 128 -17.14 13.05 -0.74
C LYS A 128 -17.87 11.93 0.00
N ILE A 129 -18.86 12.24 0.81
CA ILE A 129 -19.72 11.26 1.50
C ILE A 129 -20.50 10.42 0.48
N LEU A 130 -21.16 11.05 -0.49
CA LEU A 130 -21.92 10.35 -1.55
C LEU A 130 -21.01 9.46 -2.40
N ILE A 131 -19.82 9.94 -2.76
CA ILE A 131 -18.82 9.13 -3.48
C ILE A 131 -18.39 7.93 -2.64
N ARG A 132 -18.09 8.11 -1.34
CA ARG A 132 -17.73 7.02 -0.43
C ARG A 132 -18.84 5.99 -0.27
N SER A 133 -20.09 6.39 -0.46
CA SER A 133 -21.27 5.50 -0.48
C SER A 133 -21.33 4.59 -1.71
N GLY A 134 -20.50 4.84 -2.69
CA GLY A 134 -20.48 4.09 -3.95
C GLY A 134 -21.25 4.76 -5.08
N PHE A 135 -21.74 5.97 -4.89
CA PHE A 135 -22.47 6.70 -5.91
C PHE A 135 -21.54 7.39 -6.91
N GLU A 136 -22.00 7.58 -8.12
CA GLU A 136 -21.25 8.23 -9.18
C GLU A 136 -21.12 9.74 -8.88
N PRO A 137 -19.89 10.31 -8.99
CA PRO A 137 -19.67 11.72 -8.70
C PRO A 137 -20.57 12.68 -9.53
N GLN A 138 -20.87 12.31 -10.76
CA GLN A 138 -21.71 13.09 -11.69
C GLN A 138 -23.16 13.19 -11.25
N LYS A 139 -23.63 12.23 -10.45
CA LYS A 139 -25.01 12.17 -9.93
C LYS A 139 -25.17 12.86 -8.57
N ALA A 140 -24.13 13.48 -8.02
CA ALA A 140 -24.16 14.00 -6.66
C ALA A 140 -25.26 15.05 -6.44
N GLU A 141 -25.49 15.96 -7.41
CA GLU A 141 -26.56 16.97 -7.32
C GLU A 141 -27.94 16.31 -7.29
N SER A 142 -28.26 15.48 -8.27
CA SER A 142 -29.56 14.79 -8.34
C SER A 142 -29.79 13.85 -7.15
N LEU A 143 -28.73 13.26 -6.58
CA LEU A 143 -28.83 12.44 -5.38
C LEU A 143 -29.07 13.27 -4.12
N LYS A 144 -28.46 14.47 -4.03
CA LYS A 144 -28.73 15.42 -2.96
C LYS A 144 -30.23 15.76 -2.91
N GLU A 145 -30.80 16.13 -4.06
CA GLU A 145 -32.22 16.42 -4.20
C GLU A 145 -33.10 15.20 -3.91
N TYR A 146 -32.76 14.05 -4.47
CA TYR A 146 -33.50 12.81 -4.26
C TYR A 146 -33.51 12.36 -2.78
N PHE A 147 -32.43 12.58 -2.06
CA PHE A 147 -32.36 12.28 -0.63
C PHE A 147 -32.86 13.41 0.26
N GLU A 148 -33.31 14.53 -0.33
CA GLU A 148 -33.84 15.70 0.39
C GLU A 148 -32.79 16.24 1.42
N MET A 149 -31.50 16.33 1.00
CA MET A 149 -30.46 16.82 1.85
C MET A 149 -30.27 18.33 1.75
N ASP A 150 -30.59 19.04 2.84
CA ASP A 150 -30.44 20.49 2.91
C ASP A 150 -29.00 20.89 3.30
N ARG A 151 -28.05 20.63 2.40
CA ARG A 151 -26.63 20.99 2.58
C ARG A 151 -25.96 21.24 1.22
N GLU A 152 -25.01 22.17 1.20
CA GLU A 152 -24.18 22.36 0.01
C GLU A 152 -23.24 21.15 -0.19
N LEU A 153 -23.09 20.71 -1.44
CA LEU A 153 -22.31 19.51 -1.78
C LEU A 153 -20.83 19.64 -1.46
N ASP A 154 -20.28 20.84 -1.67
CA ASP A 154 -18.84 21.07 -1.60
C ASP A 154 -18.42 21.88 -0.36
N ALA A 155 -19.37 22.26 0.49
CA ALA A 155 -19.06 22.88 1.78
C ALA A 155 -18.35 21.87 2.70
N VAL A 156 -17.27 22.31 3.34
CA VAL A 156 -16.51 21.48 4.30
C VAL A 156 -17.35 21.26 5.54
N ILE A 157 -17.52 20.00 5.90
CA ILE A 157 -18.25 19.55 7.07
C ILE A 157 -17.30 19.47 8.27
N PRO A 158 -17.56 20.23 9.35
CA PRO A 158 -16.79 20.13 10.58
C PRO A 158 -16.80 18.70 11.15
N TYR A 159 -15.66 18.25 11.70
CA TYR A 159 -15.53 16.89 12.22
C TYR A 159 -16.62 16.50 13.22
N LEU A 160 -17.00 17.43 14.09
CA LEU A 160 -18.05 17.21 15.11
C LEU A 160 -19.44 16.99 14.50
N GLU A 161 -19.69 17.54 13.32
CA GLU A 161 -20.98 17.38 12.60
C GLU A 161 -21.11 16.03 11.89
N LEU A 162 -20.00 15.33 11.61
CA LEU A 162 -20.05 14.04 10.93
C LEU A 162 -20.91 13.00 11.65
N LYS A 163 -20.99 13.11 12.98
CA LYS A 163 -21.88 12.26 13.80
C LYS A 163 -23.36 12.52 13.54
N ASN A 164 -23.72 13.78 13.35
CA ASN A 164 -25.11 14.16 13.03
C ASN A 164 -25.48 13.72 11.62
N ILE A 165 -24.60 13.97 10.64
CA ILE A 165 -24.79 13.48 9.27
C ILE A 165 -24.95 11.96 9.23
N LYS A 166 -24.15 11.22 10.00
CA LYS A 166 -24.32 9.77 10.10
C LYS A 166 -25.71 9.38 10.60
N LYS A 167 -26.28 10.11 11.57
CA LYS A 167 -27.64 9.88 12.06
C LYS A 167 -28.67 10.22 10.99
N GLU A 168 -28.54 11.37 10.32
CA GLU A 168 -29.39 11.79 9.20
C GLU A 168 -29.43 10.75 8.10
N LEU A 169 -28.26 10.28 7.63
CA LEU A 169 -28.16 9.25 6.62
C LEU A 169 -28.75 7.91 7.07
N SER A 170 -28.54 7.53 8.34
CA SER A 170 -29.11 6.28 8.87
C SER A 170 -30.64 6.30 8.95
N ALA A 171 -31.23 7.46 9.17
CA ALA A 171 -32.68 7.65 9.20
C ALA A 171 -33.32 7.82 7.79
N ASN A 172 -32.51 8.16 6.80
CA ASN A 172 -32.99 8.39 5.43
C ASN A 172 -33.19 7.04 4.71
N LYS A 173 -34.46 6.63 4.61
CA LYS A 173 -34.83 5.35 3.97
C LYS A 173 -34.37 5.25 2.52
N LYS A 174 -34.55 6.33 1.73
CA LYS A 174 -34.15 6.38 0.31
C LYS A 174 -32.65 6.17 0.16
N TYR A 175 -31.86 6.85 1.00
CA TYR A 175 -30.40 6.71 1.02
C TYR A 175 -29.98 5.28 1.38
N MET A 176 -30.53 4.70 2.45
CA MET A 176 -30.18 3.36 2.93
C MET A 176 -30.55 2.27 1.92
N GLU A 177 -31.67 2.41 1.23
CA GLU A 177 -32.07 1.49 0.16
C GLU A 177 -31.10 1.57 -1.03
N MET A 178 -30.76 2.78 -1.47
CA MET A 178 -29.84 2.97 -2.59
C MET A 178 -28.41 2.52 -2.25
N LEU A 179 -27.92 2.77 -1.03
CA LEU A 179 -26.65 2.27 -0.53
C LEU A 179 -26.60 0.74 -0.62
N ARG A 180 -27.66 0.06 -0.19
CA ARG A 180 -27.77 -1.40 -0.27
C ARG A 180 -27.80 -1.88 -1.72
N LYS A 181 -28.57 -1.23 -2.60
CA LYS A 181 -28.68 -1.56 -4.03
C LYS A 181 -27.31 -1.46 -4.73
N VAL A 182 -26.57 -0.38 -4.50
CA VAL A 182 -25.23 -0.19 -5.06
C VAL A 182 -24.24 -1.24 -4.52
N SER A 183 -24.34 -1.56 -3.25
CA SER A 183 -23.50 -2.62 -2.66
C SER A 183 -23.76 -3.97 -3.34
N LEU A 184 -25.01 -4.36 -3.49
CA LEU A 184 -25.40 -5.64 -4.10
C LEU A 184 -24.99 -5.73 -5.57
N SER A 185 -25.14 -4.65 -6.35
CA SER A 185 -24.78 -4.64 -7.77
C SER A 185 -23.28 -4.86 -8.03
N ARG A 186 -22.41 -4.52 -7.06
CA ARG A 186 -20.95 -4.67 -7.19
C ARG A 186 -20.42 -5.97 -6.60
N LYS A 187 -21.25 -6.72 -5.88
CA LYS A 187 -20.81 -7.85 -5.06
C LYS A 187 -20.32 -9.02 -5.88
N GLU A 188 -21.06 -9.39 -6.91
CA GLU A 188 -20.72 -10.54 -7.75
C GLU A 188 -19.39 -10.32 -8.51
N ALA A 189 -19.18 -9.12 -9.06
CA ALA A 189 -17.95 -8.80 -9.78
C ALA A 189 -16.72 -8.92 -8.87
N VAL A 190 -16.76 -8.44 -7.62
CA VAL A 190 -15.64 -8.58 -6.69
C VAL A 190 -15.39 -10.04 -6.32
N TYR A 191 -16.43 -10.86 -6.13
CA TYR A 191 -16.27 -12.28 -5.81
C TYR A 191 -15.65 -13.06 -6.98
N ARG A 192 -16.09 -12.78 -8.21
CA ARG A 192 -15.53 -13.36 -9.43
C ARG A 192 -14.07 -12.94 -9.63
N TYR A 193 -13.74 -11.66 -9.38
CA TYR A 193 -12.38 -11.16 -9.44
C TYR A 193 -11.45 -11.87 -8.44
N PHE A 194 -11.89 -12.02 -7.19
CA PHE A 194 -11.12 -12.75 -6.16
C PHE A 194 -10.85 -14.20 -6.57
N ARG A 195 -11.84 -14.87 -7.13
CA ARG A 195 -11.70 -16.25 -7.62
C ARG A 195 -10.75 -16.33 -8.81
N GLN A 196 -10.92 -15.44 -9.77
CA GLN A 196 -10.11 -15.37 -10.98
C GLN A 196 -8.62 -15.15 -10.67
N GLU A 197 -8.31 -14.25 -9.74
CA GLU A 197 -6.93 -13.92 -9.39
C GLU A 197 -6.27 -14.94 -8.41
N GLY A 198 -7.03 -15.86 -7.85
CA GLY A 198 -6.52 -16.84 -6.88
C GLY A 198 -6.52 -16.32 -5.44
N MET A 199 -7.18 -15.19 -5.16
CA MET A 199 -7.26 -14.61 -3.81
C MET A 199 -8.06 -15.50 -2.83
N LEU A 200 -8.74 -16.52 -3.31
CA LEU A 200 -9.49 -17.50 -2.49
C LEU A 200 -8.67 -18.74 -2.13
N GLU A 201 -7.46 -18.88 -2.63
CA GLU A 201 -6.55 -19.97 -2.30
C GLU A 201 -6.10 -19.93 -0.84
N GLU A 202 -5.60 -21.07 -0.35
CA GLU A 202 -4.95 -21.15 0.96
C GLU A 202 -3.46 -20.83 0.87
N LYS A 203 -2.83 -20.51 2.03
CA LYS A 203 -1.40 -20.19 2.14
C LYS A 203 -0.99 -19.01 1.26
N ILE A 204 -1.82 -17.98 1.28
CA ILE A 204 -1.53 -16.72 0.58
C ILE A 204 -1.18 -15.61 1.56
N GLY A 205 -0.41 -14.66 1.07
CA GLY A 205 -0.09 -13.42 1.77
C GLY A 205 -0.44 -12.19 0.93
N ILE A 206 -0.63 -11.07 1.57
CA ILE A 206 -0.80 -9.76 0.94
C ILE A 206 0.33 -8.83 1.37
N VAL A 207 0.72 -7.95 0.48
CA VAL A 207 1.77 -6.94 0.70
C VAL A 207 1.17 -5.57 0.47
N ASP A 208 1.38 -4.66 1.42
CA ASP A 208 0.85 -3.29 1.38
C ASP A 208 1.85 -2.34 2.05
N SER A 209 1.81 -1.04 1.74
CA SER A 209 2.58 -0.03 2.47
C SER A 209 2.20 0.01 3.96
N GLY A 210 0.90 -0.15 4.27
CA GLY A 210 0.48 -0.38 5.64
C GLY A 210 -0.54 0.58 6.21
N TRP A 211 -0.15 1.17 7.32
CA TRP A 211 -0.75 2.16 8.23
C TRP A 211 -1.78 1.56 9.18
N THR A 212 -2.98 1.22 8.72
CA THR A 212 -4.07 0.78 9.59
C THR A 212 -4.53 -0.66 9.35
N GLY A 213 -3.94 -1.37 8.39
CA GLY A 213 -4.27 -2.78 8.10
C GLY A 213 -5.72 -3.05 7.69
N THR A 214 -6.53 -2.01 7.44
CA THR A 214 -7.97 -2.16 7.17
C THR A 214 -8.27 -2.79 5.82
N THR A 215 -7.35 -2.74 4.87
CA THR A 215 -7.46 -3.42 3.57
C THR A 215 -7.47 -4.94 3.76
N GLN A 216 -6.59 -5.48 4.59
CA GLN A 216 -6.58 -6.91 4.96
C GLN A 216 -7.90 -7.34 5.61
N LYS A 217 -8.45 -6.53 6.52
CA LYS A 217 -9.77 -6.79 7.13
C LYS A 217 -10.86 -6.90 6.07
N SER A 218 -10.87 -6.00 5.08
CA SER A 218 -11.83 -6.03 3.97
C SER A 218 -11.66 -7.27 3.09
N ILE A 219 -10.42 -7.63 2.74
CA ILE A 219 -10.10 -8.85 1.99
C ILE A 219 -10.59 -10.08 2.74
N ASN A 220 -10.29 -10.20 4.04
CA ASN A 220 -10.73 -11.32 4.87
C ASN A 220 -12.24 -11.44 4.97
N LYS A 221 -12.98 -10.31 5.01
CA LYS A 221 -14.45 -10.32 4.95
C LYS A 221 -14.97 -10.93 3.64
N ILE A 222 -14.43 -10.50 2.51
CA ILE A 222 -14.80 -11.02 1.19
C ILE A 222 -14.47 -12.51 1.12
N ARG A 223 -13.26 -12.91 1.51
CA ARG A 223 -12.83 -14.32 1.54
C ARG A 223 -13.76 -15.19 2.39
N LYS A 224 -14.14 -14.72 3.59
CA LYS A 224 -15.10 -15.42 4.46
C LYS A 224 -16.45 -15.62 3.78
N LYS A 225 -16.95 -14.62 3.05
CA LYS A 225 -18.20 -14.72 2.28
C LYS A 225 -18.10 -15.69 1.09
N CYS A 226 -16.90 -15.85 0.55
CA CYS A 226 -16.61 -16.85 -0.48
C CYS A 226 -16.27 -18.25 0.08
N GLY A 227 -16.43 -18.48 1.39
CA GLY A 227 -16.24 -19.80 2.02
C GLY A 227 -14.84 -20.07 2.57
N CYS A 228 -13.89 -19.13 2.49
CA CYS A 228 -12.57 -19.32 3.08
C CYS A 228 -12.63 -19.31 4.61
N ARG A 229 -11.95 -20.26 5.25
CA ARG A 229 -11.92 -20.41 6.71
C ARG A 229 -10.74 -19.67 7.35
N THR A 230 -9.65 -19.50 6.61
CA THR A 230 -8.41 -18.89 7.11
C THR A 230 -8.26 -17.47 6.60
N GLY A 231 -7.76 -16.58 7.47
CA GLY A 231 -7.34 -15.24 7.08
C GLY A 231 -5.99 -15.24 6.36
N VAL A 232 -5.74 -14.22 5.54
CA VAL A 232 -4.47 -14.02 4.86
C VAL A 232 -3.39 -13.52 5.81
N GLU A 233 -2.12 -13.83 5.53
CA GLU A 233 -0.97 -13.18 6.16
C GLU A 233 -0.78 -11.79 5.52
N GLY A 234 -0.66 -10.75 6.32
CA GLY A 234 -0.42 -9.39 5.85
C GLY A 234 0.99 -8.93 6.15
N TYR A 235 1.68 -8.39 5.15
CA TYR A 235 3.05 -7.89 5.25
C TYR A 235 3.07 -6.40 4.91
N TYR A 236 3.55 -5.59 5.86
CA TYR A 236 3.46 -4.15 5.83
C TYR A 236 4.82 -3.50 6.01
N PHE A 237 5.05 -2.38 5.38
CA PHE A 237 6.21 -1.57 5.70
C PHE A 237 6.11 -1.03 7.14
N GLY A 238 4.97 -0.49 7.51
CA GLY A 238 4.69 -0.02 8.87
C GLY A 238 3.21 -0.09 9.26
N LEU A 239 2.93 -0.32 10.54
CA LEU A 239 1.58 -0.37 11.08
C LEU A 239 1.44 0.53 12.31
N TYR A 240 0.49 1.45 12.29
CA TYR A 240 0.09 2.24 13.46
C TYR A 240 -0.85 1.48 14.38
N GLU A 241 -1.69 0.64 13.80
CA GLU A 241 -2.70 -0.13 14.52
C GLU A 241 -3.03 -1.44 13.83
N THR A 242 -3.59 -2.38 14.58
CA THR A 242 -4.27 -3.56 14.05
C THR A 242 -5.77 -3.34 14.17
N PRO A 243 -6.57 -3.54 13.10
CA PRO A 243 -8.00 -3.28 13.16
C PRO A 243 -8.71 -4.11 14.23
N PRO A 244 -9.68 -3.54 14.96
CA PRO A 244 -10.44 -4.27 15.96
C PRO A 244 -11.07 -5.55 15.41
N GLY A 245 -10.99 -6.63 16.21
CA GLY A 245 -11.54 -7.95 15.85
C GLY A 245 -10.71 -8.72 14.83
N CYS A 246 -9.50 -8.27 14.51
CA CYS A 246 -8.55 -9.00 13.68
C CYS A 246 -7.50 -9.71 14.55
N ASP A 247 -6.98 -10.84 14.05
CA ASP A 247 -5.89 -11.57 14.70
C ASP A 247 -4.56 -10.83 14.47
N PRO A 248 -3.93 -10.26 15.51
CA PRO A 248 -2.68 -9.51 15.37
C PRO A 248 -1.51 -10.37 14.85
N GLN A 249 -1.57 -11.69 15.01
CA GLN A 249 -0.52 -12.60 14.54
C GLN A 249 -0.48 -12.72 13.01
N LYS A 250 -1.52 -12.27 12.33
CA LYS A 250 -1.61 -12.21 10.86
C LYS A 250 -1.14 -10.88 10.26
N TYR A 251 -0.63 -9.95 11.08
CA TYR A 251 -0.18 -8.63 10.69
C TYR A 251 1.30 -8.47 10.99
N HIS A 252 2.14 -8.60 9.96
CA HIS A 252 3.60 -8.53 10.06
C HIS A 252 4.08 -7.19 9.57
N SER A 253 4.93 -6.53 10.33
CA SER A 253 5.45 -5.21 9.98
C SER A 253 6.96 -5.18 9.99
N PHE A 254 7.55 -4.54 8.98
CA PHE A 254 8.99 -4.44 8.79
C PHE A 254 9.61 -3.33 9.64
N TYR A 255 9.07 -2.10 9.56
CA TYR A 255 9.75 -0.92 10.12
C TYR A 255 9.22 -0.53 11.52
N PHE A 256 7.92 -0.52 11.72
CA PHE A 256 7.30 -0.29 13.02
C PHE A 256 5.94 -0.98 13.13
N SER A 257 5.56 -1.34 14.34
CA SER A 257 4.26 -1.94 14.65
C SER A 257 3.67 -1.32 15.93
N PRO A 258 2.38 -1.54 16.22
CA PRO A 258 1.75 -1.03 17.46
C PRO A 258 2.43 -1.51 18.75
N LYS A 259 3.10 -2.66 18.69
CA LYS A 259 3.76 -3.30 19.84
C LYS A 259 5.27 -3.11 19.87
N LYS A 260 5.88 -2.79 18.73
CA LYS A 260 7.35 -2.67 18.60
C LYS A 260 7.69 -1.47 17.75
N GLU A 261 8.74 -0.78 18.15
CA GLU A 261 9.36 0.34 17.44
C GLU A 261 8.33 1.42 17.03
N ILE A 262 7.21 1.53 17.75
CA ILE A 262 6.14 2.48 17.42
C ILE A 262 6.64 3.94 17.43
N LEU A 263 7.70 4.25 18.17
CA LEU A 263 8.32 5.57 18.19
C LEU A 263 8.97 5.93 16.85
N ASN A 264 9.33 4.95 16.02
CA ASN A 264 9.87 5.20 14.68
C ASN A 264 8.89 5.96 13.78
N LYS A 265 7.58 5.86 14.07
CA LYS A 265 6.55 6.62 13.33
C LYS A 265 6.71 8.13 13.44
N VAL A 266 7.32 8.62 14.51
CA VAL A 266 7.50 10.08 14.76
C VAL A 266 8.38 10.71 13.69
N PHE A 267 9.32 9.91 13.14
CA PHE A 267 10.25 10.34 12.11
C PHE A 267 9.88 9.82 10.71
N PHE A 268 8.64 9.39 10.54
CA PHE A 268 8.19 8.73 9.32
C PHE A 268 7.04 9.51 8.65
N SER A 269 7.13 9.72 7.34
CA SER A 269 6.08 10.34 6.53
C SER A 269 5.45 9.34 5.58
N ASN A 270 4.19 9.03 5.81
CA ASN A 270 3.39 8.19 4.90
C ASN A 270 3.35 8.78 3.49
N CYS A 271 3.07 10.09 3.40
CA CYS A 271 2.90 10.77 2.11
C CYS A 271 4.15 10.63 1.24
N PHE A 272 5.33 10.76 1.85
CA PHE A 272 6.59 10.57 1.13
C PHE A 272 6.72 9.14 0.60
N LEU A 273 6.55 8.13 1.46
CA LEU A 273 6.65 6.73 1.02
C LEU A 273 5.60 6.40 -0.04
N GLU A 274 4.37 6.85 0.12
CA GLU A 274 3.29 6.65 -0.86
C GLU A 274 3.61 7.30 -2.22
N THR A 275 4.31 8.46 -2.21
CA THR A 275 4.77 9.11 -3.45
C THR A 275 5.79 8.25 -4.18
N VAL A 276 6.74 7.69 -3.44
CA VAL A 276 7.79 6.81 -3.99
C VAL A 276 7.23 5.47 -4.48
N LEU A 277 6.27 4.91 -3.75
CA LEU A 277 5.68 3.59 -4.05
C LEU A 277 4.53 3.64 -5.06
N SER A 278 4.09 4.81 -5.49
CA SER A 278 2.87 4.97 -6.28
C SER A 278 2.97 4.34 -7.68
N ALA A 279 2.02 3.47 -8.02
CA ALA A 279 1.92 2.87 -9.35
C ALA A 279 1.49 3.90 -10.42
N PRO A 280 1.89 3.71 -11.70
CA PRO A 280 1.55 4.63 -12.80
C PRO A 280 0.13 4.41 -13.34
N HIS A 281 -0.84 4.23 -12.47
CA HIS A 281 -2.25 4.09 -12.83
C HIS A 281 -3.18 4.67 -11.76
N GLY A 282 -4.44 4.91 -12.12
CA GLY A 282 -5.46 5.42 -11.22
C GLY A 282 -5.89 4.43 -10.13
N THR A 283 -6.59 4.93 -9.12
CA THR A 283 -7.15 4.10 -8.05
C THR A 283 -8.21 3.14 -8.59
N THR A 284 -8.24 1.91 -8.13
CA THR A 284 -9.30 0.94 -8.47
C THR A 284 -10.64 1.40 -7.89
N THR A 285 -11.63 1.61 -8.76
CA THR A 285 -12.97 2.11 -8.40
C THR A 285 -14.02 0.99 -8.39
N GLY A 286 -13.73 -0.14 -9.03
CA GLY A 286 -14.63 -1.27 -9.12
C GLY A 286 -14.05 -2.37 -9.99
N TYR A 287 -14.93 -3.27 -10.40
CA TYR A 287 -14.62 -4.39 -11.28
C TYR A 287 -15.76 -4.57 -12.27
N GLU A 288 -15.42 -4.85 -13.51
CA GLU A 288 -16.37 -5.04 -14.61
C GLU A 288 -15.99 -6.26 -15.46
N GLU A 289 -16.94 -6.78 -16.19
CA GLU A 289 -16.70 -7.89 -17.12
C GLU A 289 -16.27 -7.35 -18.48
N ALA A 290 -15.13 -7.83 -18.97
CA ALA A 290 -14.64 -7.57 -20.31
C ALA A 290 -14.04 -8.85 -20.89
N ASP A 291 -14.46 -9.22 -22.09
CA ASP A 291 -13.97 -10.41 -22.82
C ASP A 291 -14.02 -11.72 -21.98
N GLY A 292 -15.09 -11.91 -21.22
CA GLY A 292 -15.31 -13.08 -20.37
C GLY A 292 -14.45 -13.13 -19.10
N ARG A 293 -13.68 -12.07 -18.80
CA ARG A 293 -12.89 -11.92 -17.60
C ARG A 293 -13.37 -10.72 -16.78
N ILE A 294 -13.08 -10.75 -15.49
CA ILE A 294 -13.29 -9.58 -14.63
C ILE A 294 -12.02 -8.74 -14.63
N VAL A 295 -12.16 -7.48 -15.00
CA VAL A 295 -11.07 -6.50 -15.04
C VAL A 295 -11.31 -5.37 -14.04
N PRO A 296 -10.26 -4.73 -13.50
CA PRO A 296 -10.42 -3.59 -12.61
C PRO A 296 -10.82 -2.32 -13.38
N SER A 297 -11.86 -1.63 -12.92
CA SER A 297 -12.16 -0.27 -13.36
C SER A 297 -11.27 0.72 -12.61
N LEU A 298 -10.56 1.59 -13.32
CA LEU A 298 -9.60 2.52 -12.75
C LEU A 298 -10.08 3.97 -12.88
N ALA A 299 -9.86 4.78 -11.84
CA ALA A 299 -10.01 6.23 -11.94
C ALA A 299 -9.01 6.82 -12.93
N LEU A 300 -9.33 7.98 -13.50
CA LEU A 300 -8.41 8.69 -14.37
C LEU A 300 -7.10 8.98 -13.62
N TYR A 301 -5.99 8.56 -14.21
CA TYR A 301 -4.66 8.84 -13.66
C TYR A 301 -4.25 10.27 -13.99
N ARG A 302 -4.25 11.11 -12.95
CA ARG A 302 -3.74 12.49 -13.01
C ARG A 302 -2.51 12.57 -12.13
N SER A 303 -1.34 12.30 -12.67
CA SER A 303 -0.09 12.46 -11.93
C SER A 303 0.60 13.76 -12.34
N GLN A 304 0.75 14.67 -11.41
CA GLN A 304 1.69 15.79 -11.53
C GLN A 304 3.15 15.30 -11.46
N ASN A 305 3.37 14.05 -11.04
CA ASN A 305 4.67 13.43 -10.85
C ASN A 305 4.90 12.23 -11.79
N LYS A 306 4.23 12.16 -12.93
CA LYS A 306 4.36 11.03 -13.87
C LYS A 306 5.82 10.77 -14.25
N GLU A 307 6.54 11.82 -14.63
CA GLU A 307 7.96 11.74 -15.01
C GLU A 307 8.84 11.26 -13.85
N LYS A 308 8.61 11.76 -12.62
CA LYS A 308 9.33 11.30 -11.43
C LYS A 308 9.05 9.82 -11.14
N THR A 309 7.79 9.40 -11.28
CA THR A 309 7.40 8.01 -11.06
C THR A 309 8.04 7.10 -12.10
N GLU A 310 8.03 7.49 -13.38
CA GLU A 310 8.66 6.73 -14.48
C GLU A 310 10.19 6.66 -14.32
N ALA A 311 10.83 7.77 -13.92
CA ALA A 311 12.26 7.81 -13.63
C ALA A 311 12.61 6.90 -12.44
N PHE A 312 11.82 6.90 -11.37
CA PHE A 312 12.00 6.00 -10.23
C PHE A 312 11.86 4.52 -10.64
N PHE A 313 10.89 4.16 -11.47
CA PHE A 313 10.77 2.80 -12.01
C PHE A 313 11.94 2.42 -12.91
N GLY A 314 12.46 3.35 -13.70
CA GLY A 314 13.69 3.16 -14.46
C GLY A 314 14.86 2.78 -13.55
N ILE A 315 15.04 3.49 -12.44
CA ILE A 315 16.06 3.21 -11.44
C ILE A 315 15.87 1.85 -10.80
N LEU A 316 14.67 1.51 -10.35
CA LEU A 316 14.38 0.19 -9.77
C LEU A 316 14.66 -0.94 -10.78
N LYS A 317 14.34 -0.75 -12.05
CA LYS A 317 14.64 -1.70 -13.12
C LYS A 317 16.16 -1.88 -13.30
N ASN A 318 16.92 -0.80 -13.27
CA ASN A 318 18.38 -0.84 -13.35
C ASN A 318 18.99 -1.53 -12.14
N ILE A 319 18.53 -1.23 -10.93
CA ILE A 319 18.95 -1.89 -9.70
C ILE A 319 18.68 -3.39 -9.74
N ALA A 320 17.50 -3.78 -10.21
CA ALA A 320 17.16 -5.19 -10.42
C ALA A 320 18.09 -5.85 -11.45
N HIS A 321 18.48 -5.13 -12.50
CA HIS A 321 19.47 -5.60 -13.47
C HIS A 321 20.85 -5.78 -12.85
N ILE A 322 21.33 -4.81 -12.05
CA ILE A 322 22.60 -4.88 -11.30
C ILE A 322 22.60 -6.09 -10.35
N ILE A 323 21.53 -6.30 -9.60
CA ILE A 323 21.38 -7.47 -8.73
C ILE A 323 21.45 -8.79 -9.51
N ARG A 324 20.94 -8.81 -10.76
CA ARG A 324 21.05 -10.00 -11.62
C ARG A 324 22.48 -10.24 -12.12
N GLN A 325 23.21 -9.20 -12.49
CA GLN A 325 24.55 -9.32 -13.05
C GLN A 325 25.60 -9.72 -12.00
N HIS A 326 25.48 -9.18 -10.78
CA HIS A 326 26.35 -9.61 -9.71
C HIS A 326 26.00 -11.06 -9.34
N ARG A 327 26.92 -11.98 -9.63
CA ARG A 327 26.91 -13.38 -9.17
C ARG A 327 27.07 -13.41 -7.64
N CYS A 328 26.08 -12.95 -6.91
CA CYS A 328 25.98 -13.30 -5.52
C CYS A 328 25.70 -14.79 -5.49
N ASN A 329 26.67 -15.60 -5.04
CA ASN A 329 26.49 -17.01 -4.76
C ASN A 329 25.55 -17.14 -3.54
N PHE A 330 24.28 -16.85 -3.75
CA PHE A 330 23.24 -16.99 -2.73
C PHE A 330 23.06 -18.44 -2.24
N HIS A 331 23.60 -19.41 -2.96
CA HIS A 331 23.56 -20.82 -2.56
C HIS A 331 24.46 -21.18 -1.38
N ASN A 332 25.51 -20.39 -1.06
CA ASN A 332 26.45 -20.68 0.03
C ASN A 332 26.41 -19.70 1.22
N LEU A 333 25.84 -18.52 1.06
CA LEU A 333 25.46 -17.72 2.23
C LEU A 333 23.98 -18.00 2.47
N SER A 334 23.67 -18.68 3.57
CA SER A 334 22.27 -18.86 3.90
C SER A 334 21.61 -17.48 3.84
N LEU A 335 20.51 -17.37 3.10
CA LEU A 335 19.64 -16.17 3.05
C LEU A 335 19.43 -15.59 4.47
N MET A 336 19.53 -16.44 5.48
CA MET A 336 19.53 -16.18 6.91
C MET A 336 20.65 -15.25 7.39
N ILE A 337 21.90 -15.44 6.93
CA ILE A 337 23.04 -14.60 7.35
C ILE A 337 22.94 -13.24 6.68
N LEU A 338 22.59 -13.22 5.40
CA LEU A 338 22.37 -11.99 4.63
C LEU A 338 21.28 -11.14 5.27
N ILE A 339 20.16 -11.74 5.66
CA ILE A 339 19.02 -11.01 6.24
C ILE A 339 19.29 -10.63 7.69
N ARG A 340 19.92 -11.49 8.48
CA ARG A 340 20.29 -11.17 9.86
C ARG A 340 21.31 -10.02 9.89
N ASN A 341 22.27 -10.02 8.99
CA ASN A 341 23.22 -8.93 8.83
C ASN A 341 22.54 -7.68 8.29
N ALA A 342 21.66 -7.80 7.30
CA ALA A 342 20.88 -6.68 6.77
C ALA A 342 19.88 -6.11 7.81
N MET A 343 19.24 -6.94 8.63
CA MET A 343 18.37 -6.47 9.72
C MET A 343 19.17 -5.87 10.87
N ASN A 344 20.30 -6.46 11.27
CA ASN A 344 21.18 -5.88 12.29
C ASN A 344 21.80 -4.57 11.78
N GLN A 345 22.07 -4.47 10.49
CA GLN A 345 22.60 -3.27 9.85
C GLN A 345 21.52 -2.24 9.57
N ALA A 346 20.30 -2.65 9.19
CA ALA A 346 19.16 -1.75 9.13
C ALA A 346 18.85 -1.18 10.52
N GLN A 347 18.98 -1.97 11.57
CA GLN A 347 18.85 -1.53 12.96
C GLN A 347 20.04 -0.63 13.38
N ALA A 348 21.27 -0.93 12.97
CA ALA A 348 22.44 -0.08 13.20
C ALA A 348 22.45 1.18 12.33
N VAL A 349 21.95 1.10 11.09
CA VAL A 349 21.66 2.26 10.22
C VAL A 349 20.49 3.07 10.80
N GLN A 350 19.48 2.42 11.31
CA GLN A 350 18.34 3.01 12.01
C GLN A 350 18.77 3.72 13.31
N GLU A 351 19.68 3.14 14.10
CA GLU A 351 20.24 3.75 15.30
C GLU A 351 21.23 4.90 14.96
N LYS A 352 21.97 4.81 13.85
CA LYS A 352 22.88 5.87 13.37
C LYS A 352 22.24 6.90 12.44
N MET A 353 21.18 6.55 11.71
CA MET A 353 20.29 7.49 11.01
C MET A 353 19.36 8.24 11.98
N ARG A 354 19.47 7.91 13.26
CA ARG A 354 18.87 8.71 14.32
C ARG A 354 19.23 10.18 14.07
N LEU A 355 18.20 10.89 13.74
CA LEU A 355 17.99 12.33 13.87
C LEU A 355 18.33 13.24 12.69
N ASP A 356 19.43 13.14 11.98
CA ASP A 356 19.81 14.29 11.15
C ASP A 356 19.50 14.16 9.65
N LEU A 357 19.67 13.00 9.06
CA LEU A 357 19.57 12.86 7.61
C LEU A 357 18.12 12.65 7.15
N PHE A 358 17.40 11.81 7.87
CA PHE A 358 16.00 11.53 7.56
C PHE A 358 15.12 12.78 7.74
N LEU A 359 15.32 13.52 8.84
CA LEU A 359 14.60 14.79 9.12
C LEU A 359 14.89 15.88 8.08
N ARG A 360 16.12 15.98 7.57
CA ARG A 360 16.49 17.04 6.61
C ARG A 360 16.06 16.73 5.18
N ILE A 361 16.05 15.47 4.76
CA ILE A 361 15.45 15.06 3.48
C ILE A 361 13.94 15.30 3.52
N PHE A 362 13.29 15.07 4.65
CA PHE A 362 11.86 15.36 4.85
C PHE A 362 11.55 16.85 4.88
N GLN A 363 12.40 17.70 5.47
CA GLN A 363 12.23 19.15 5.46
C GLN A 363 12.43 19.75 4.06
N LEU A 364 13.30 19.18 3.24
CA LEU A 364 13.47 19.64 1.84
C LEU A 364 12.30 19.25 0.94
N GLY A 365 11.60 18.15 1.22
CA GLY A 365 10.36 17.80 0.51
C GLY A 365 9.20 18.78 0.78
N PHE A 366 9.24 19.55 1.88
CA PHE A 366 8.26 20.59 2.20
C PHE A 366 8.56 21.94 1.52
N LEU A 367 9.77 22.15 1.02
CA LEU A 367 10.18 23.40 0.36
C LEU A 367 10.00 23.42 -1.15
N PHE A 368 9.62 22.27 -1.76
CA PHE A 368 9.38 22.13 -3.19
C PHE A 368 8.00 21.51 -3.51
N GLY A 369 7.05 21.60 -2.58
CA GLY A 369 5.65 21.21 -2.75
C GLY A 369 4.75 22.37 -3.14
#